data_34d775d3741c4940992264808aafb464
#
_entry.id   34d775d3741c4940992264808aafb464
#
_cell.length_a   1.000
_cell.length_b   1.000
_cell.length_c   1.000
_cell.angle_alpha   90.00
_cell.angle_beta   90.00
_cell.angle_gamma   90.00
#
_symmetry.space_group_name_H-M   'P 1'
#
loop_
_entity.id
_entity.type
_entity.pdbx_description
1 polymer ?
#
loop_
_entity_poly.entity_id
_entity_poly.type
_entity_poly.pdbx_seq_one_letter_code
_entity_poly.pdbx_strand_id
1 'polypeptide(L)'
;MITTLSSLTLKRQKRFVFGAPLDTHRSPITIHGEQINQVCSYTYLGVVIDHLLSWKDQIESVCKKTKQRIYFLRRLRSFGASRQILLMFFTSVIMSVLQYCSTTWYGCLSAALKSQLLQQLNICSKIVGQPLQRLYTTTYDNSILRLARNITSNSSHVLHREYRLLPSGRRYGVPEYNKVRLKRSFVHQSTLRLNQEFGHR
;
A
#
# COMPACT_ATOMS: atom_id res chain seq x y z
N MET A 1 -37.74 17.70 11.60
CA MET A 1 -37.32 16.93 10.40
C MET A 1 -35.80 16.84 10.23
N ILE A 2 -35.02 16.81 11.35
CA ILE A 2 -33.53 16.78 11.36
C ILE A 2 -32.99 15.41 11.86
N THR A 3 -33.88 14.52 12.32
CA THR A 3 -33.51 13.28 13.01
C THR A 3 -33.16 12.10 12.11
N THR A 4 -33.45 12.14 10.82
CA THR A 4 -33.27 10.99 9.92
C THR A 4 -31.88 10.91 9.26
N LEU A 5 -31.16 12.02 9.16
CA LEU A 5 -29.79 12.05 8.61
C LEU A 5 -28.74 11.54 9.61
N SER A 6 -28.98 11.69 10.91
CA SER A 6 -28.05 11.28 11.97
C SER A 6 -27.99 9.76 12.15
N SER A 7 -29.09 9.02 12.02
CA SER A 7 -29.14 7.57 12.21
C SER A 7 -28.44 6.79 11.08
N LEU A 8 -28.51 7.26 9.83
CA LEU A 8 -27.80 6.67 8.70
C LEU A 8 -26.30 6.89 8.77
N THR A 9 -25.86 7.99 9.38
CA THR A 9 -24.43 8.29 9.56
C THR A 9 -23.83 7.44 10.68
N LEU A 10 -24.58 7.17 11.76
CA LEU A 10 -24.16 6.32 12.89
C LEU A 10 -23.97 4.85 12.48
N LYS A 11 -24.83 4.30 11.64
CA LYS A 11 -24.69 2.91 11.13
C LYS A 11 -23.40 2.66 10.33
N ARG A 12 -22.72 3.71 9.86
CA ARG A 12 -21.43 3.64 9.16
C ARG A 12 -20.22 3.79 10.07
N GLN A 13 -20.41 4.20 11.32
CA GLN A 13 -19.31 4.36 12.26
C GLN A 13 -18.86 3.00 12.78
N LYS A 14 -17.54 2.78 12.78
CA LYS A 14 -16.91 1.55 13.25
C LYS A 14 -15.73 1.90 14.13
N ARG A 15 -15.55 1.15 15.21
CA ARG A 15 -14.37 1.26 16.06
C ARG A 15 -13.27 0.37 15.48
N PHE A 16 -12.13 0.97 15.20
CA PHE A 16 -10.94 0.25 14.73
C PHE A 16 -9.77 0.53 15.68
N VAL A 17 -9.11 -0.50 16.19
CA VAL A 17 -8.01 -0.37 17.15
C VAL A 17 -6.81 -1.16 16.64
N PHE A 18 -5.66 -0.50 16.52
CA PHE A 18 -4.41 -1.12 16.11
C PHE A 18 -3.78 -1.93 17.24
N GLY A 19 -3.23 -3.10 16.92
CA GLY A 19 -2.38 -3.88 17.81
C GLY A 19 -3.09 -4.60 18.94
N ALA A 20 -4.40 -4.46 19.06
CA ALA A 20 -5.18 -5.17 20.08
C ALA A 20 -6.02 -6.28 19.45
N PRO A 21 -6.11 -7.47 20.08
CA PRO A 21 -7.12 -8.45 19.71
C PRO A 21 -8.52 -7.84 19.88
N LEU A 22 -9.52 -8.43 19.24
CA LEU A 22 -10.92 -8.12 19.52
C LEU A 22 -11.16 -8.39 20.99
N ASP A 23 -11.14 -7.32 21.77
CA ASP A 23 -11.36 -7.43 23.22
C ASP A 23 -12.85 -7.33 23.48
N THR A 24 -13.46 -8.48 23.72
CA THR A 24 -14.87 -8.61 24.13
C THR A 24 -15.12 -8.04 25.53
N HIS A 25 -14.07 -7.78 26.32
CA HIS A 25 -14.16 -7.23 27.68
C HIS A 25 -14.02 -5.71 27.76
N ARG A 26 -13.71 -5.02 26.66
CA ARG A 26 -13.70 -3.55 26.66
C ARG A 26 -15.11 -3.00 26.61
N SER A 27 -15.40 -2.06 27.49
CA SER A 27 -16.70 -1.37 27.51
C SER A 27 -17.10 -0.93 26.10
N PRO A 28 -18.34 -1.22 25.69
CA PRO A 28 -18.84 -0.80 24.39
C PRO A 28 -18.79 0.73 24.30
N ILE A 29 -18.31 1.24 23.16
CA ILE A 29 -18.43 2.69 22.90
C ILE A 29 -19.83 2.92 22.35
N THR A 30 -20.55 3.84 23.01
CA THR A 30 -21.86 4.31 22.56
C THR A 30 -21.75 5.74 22.06
N ILE A 31 -22.38 6.04 20.91
CA ILE A 31 -22.55 7.41 20.41
C ILE A 31 -24.06 7.63 20.26
N HIS A 32 -24.57 8.67 20.88
CA HIS A 32 -26.00 8.98 20.94
C HIS A 32 -26.88 7.80 21.38
N GLY A 33 -26.37 6.95 22.31
CA GLY A 33 -27.09 5.76 22.80
C GLY A 33 -27.00 4.53 21.91
N GLU A 34 -26.43 4.61 20.70
CA GLU A 34 -26.20 3.45 19.84
C GLU A 34 -24.78 2.88 20.02
N GLN A 35 -24.69 1.56 20.14
CA GLN A 35 -23.43 0.85 20.32
C GLN A 35 -22.68 0.74 19.00
N ILE A 36 -21.39 1.11 19.00
CA ILE A 36 -20.53 1.01 17.82
C ILE A 36 -19.79 -0.33 17.81
N ASN A 37 -19.93 -1.05 16.71
CA ASN A 37 -19.27 -2.34 16.51
C ASN A 37 -17.76 -2.18 16.28
N GLN A 38 -16.96 -2.96 17.01
CA GLN A 38 -15.53 -3.08 16.77
C GLN A 38 -15.28 -3.99 15.57
N VAL A 39 -14.36 -3.59 14.68
CA VAL A 39 -13.99 -4.36 13.47
C VAL A 39 -12.51 -4.70 13.48
N CYS A 40 -12.15 -5.87 12.95
CA CYS A 40 -10.76 -6.33 12.80
C CYS A 40 -10.06 -5.72 11.59
N SER A 41 -10.82 -5.36 10.56
CA SER A 41 -10.30 -4.72 9.35
C SER A 41 -11.23 -3.60 8.91
N TYR A 42 -10.65 -2.59 8.31
CA TYR A 42 -11.36 -1.42 7.81
C TYR A 42 -10.82 -1.01 6.45
N THR A 43 -11.72 -0.67 5.53
CA THR A 43 -11.31 -0.14 4.22
C THR A 43 -11.27 1.39 4.30
N TYR A 44 -10.06 1.93 4.21
CA TYR A 44 -9.83 3.38 4.19
C TYR A 44 -9.27 3.80 2.83
N LEU A 45 -9.96 4.69 2.15
CA LEU A 45 -9.59 5.17 0.80
C LEU A 45 -9.20 4.03 -0.16
N GLY A 46 -9.95 2.92 -0.12
CA GLY A 46 -9.71 1.77 -1.00
C GLY A 46 -8.60 0.81 -0.57
N VAL A 47 -7.92 1.08 0.54
CA VAL A 47 -6.92 0.21 1.16
C VAL A 47 -7.54 -0.52 2.34
N VAL A 48 -7.41 -1.84 2.39
CA VAL A 48 -7.88 -2.65 3.50
C VAL A 48 -6.79 -2.71 4.57
N ILE A 49 -7.10 -2.19 5.75
CA ILE A 49 -6.18 -2.14 6.89
C ILE A 49 -6.69 -3.09 7.96
N ASP A 50 -5.92 -4.11 8.30
CA ASP A 50 -6.21 -5.00 9.42
C ASP A 50 -5.55 -4.53 10.71
N HIS A 51 -6.12 -4.89 11.87
CA HIS A 51 -5.67 -4.43 13.19
C HIS A 51 -4.23 -4.83 13.54
N LEU A 52 -3.71 -5.89 12.93
CA LEU A 52 -2.32 -6.35 13.09
C LEU A 52 -1.38 -5.74 12.04
N LEU A 53 -1.89 -4.99 11.06
CA LEU A 53 -1.13 -4.50 9.91
C LEU A 53 -0.39 -5.63 9.18
N SER A 54 -1.03 -6.80 9.06
CA SER A 54 -0.48 -7.97 8.37
C SER A 54 -0.54 -7.83 6.86
N TRP A 55 -1.46 -6.97 6.36
CA TRP A 55 -1.74 -6.71 4.96
C TRP A 55 -2.30 -7.90 4.18
N LYS A 56 -2.72 -8.99 4.87
CA LYS A 56 -3.26 -10.18 4.23
C LYS A 56 -4.52 -9.85 3.43
N ASP A 57 -5.49 -9.19 4.07
CA ASP A 57 -6.77 -8.83 3.43
C ASP A 57 -6.56 -7.85 2.27
N GLN A 58 -5.59 -6.93 2.41
CA GLN A 58 -5.22 -6.01 1.33
C GLN A 58 -4.68 -6.77 0.12
N ILE A 59 -3.76 -7.72 0.31
CA ILE A 59 -3.19 -8.50 -0.79
C ILE A 59 -4.23 -9.40 -1.43
N GLU A 60 -5.11 -10.00 -0.64
CA GLU A 60 -6.24 -10.78 -1.18
C GLU A 60 -7.14 -9.93 -2.08
N SER A 61 -7.50 -8.72 -1.62
CA SER A 61 -8.27 -7.75 -2.41
C SER A 61 -7.56 -7.35 -3.70
N VAL A 62 -6.26 -7.00 -3.62
CA VAL A 62 -5.44 -6.63 -4.77
C VAL A 62 -5.34 -7.79 -5.77
N CYS A 63 -5.05 -9.00 -5.30
CA CYS A 63 -4.96 -10.19 -6.15
C CYS A 63 -6.30 -10.51 -6.82
N LYS A 64 -7.43 -10.38 -6.12
CA LYS A 64 -8.78 -10.56 -6.67
C LYS A 64 -9.04 -9.57 -7.82
N LYS A 65 -8.79 -8.28 -7.59
CA LYS A 65 -8.94 -7.23 -8.62
C LYS A 65 -7.98 -7.46 -9.80
N THR A 66 -6.75 -7.90 -9.54
CA THR A 66 -5.76 -8.20 -10.57
C THR A 66 -6.19 -9.39 -11.43
N LYS A 67 -6.68 -10.49 -10.82
CA LYS A 67 -7.19 -11.66 -11.55
C LYS A 67 -8.32 -11.29 -12.51
N GLN A 68 -9.25 -10.44 -12.10
CA GLN A 68 -10.34 -9.93 -12.96
C GLN A 68 -9.78 -9.20 -14.19
N ARG A 69 -8.74 -8.38 -14.01
CA ARG A 69 -8.11 -7.63 -15.11
C ARG A 69 -7.24 -8.49 -15.99
N ILE A 70 -6.60 -9.53 -15.46
CA ILE A 70 -5.87 -10.54 -16.24
C ILE A 70 -6.79 -11.27 -17.21
N TYR A 71 -8.06 -11.47 -16.86
CA TYR A 71 -9.04 -12.02 -17.80
C TYR A 71 -9.14 -11.17 -19.07
N PHE A 72 -9.28 -9.85 -18.93
CA PHE A 72 -9.33 -8.93 -20.08
C PHE A 72 -8.02 -8.90 -20.86
N LEU A 73 -6.87 -8.96 -20.17
CA LEU A 73 -5.56 -9.05 -20.83
C LEU A 73 -5.45 -10.31 -21.70
N ARG A 74 -5.95 -11.45 -21.22
CA ARG A 74 -6.03 -12.72 -22.01
C ARG A 74 -6.95 -12.56 -23.22
N ARG A 75 -8.09 -11.92 -23.05
CA ARG A 75 -9.02 -11.67 -24.17
C ARG A 75 -8.39 -10.78 -25.24
N LEU A 76 -7.70 -9.71 -24.84
CA LEU A 76 -6.97 -8.88 -25.79
C LEU A 76 -5.93 -9.70 -26.57
N ARG A 77 -5.19 -10.58 -25.87
CA ARG A 77 -4.25 -11.49 -26.53
C ARG A 77 -4.92 -12.43 -27.52
N SER A 78 -6.07 -13.02 -27.16
CA SER A 78 -6.81 -13.94 -28.05
C SER A 78 -7.37 -13.25 -29.29
N PHE A 79 -7.61 -11.93 -29.24
CA PHE A 79 -7.99 -11.11 -30.39
C PHE A 79 -6.80 -10.64 -31.24
N GLY A 80 -5.59 -11.14 -31.00
CA GLY A 80 -4.42 -10.77 -31.77
C GLY A 80 -3.82 -9.41 -31.46
N ALA A 81 -4.17 -8.81 -30.29
CA ALA A 81 -3.57 -7.52 -29.92
C ALA A 81 -2.06 -7.59 -29.89
N SER A 82 -1.40 -6.56 -30.44
CA SER A 82 0.05 -6.48 -30.46
C SER A 82 0.64 -6.42 -29.05
N ARG A 83 1.91 -6.83 -28.90
CA ARG A 83 2.63 -6.77 -27.63
C ARG A 83 2.61 -5.37 -27.03
N GLN A 84 2.68 -4.35 -27.84
CA GLN A 84 2.64 -2.95 -27.39
C GLN A 84 1.29 -2.60 -26.74
N ILE A 85 0.19 -3.02 -27.35
CA ILE A 85 -1.17 -2.83 -26.78
C ILE A 85 -1.32 -3.61 -25.48
N LEU A 86 -0.83 -4.85 -25.41
CA LEU A 86 -0.87 -5.68 -24.19
C LEU A 86 -0.07 -5.03 -23.06
N LEU A 87 1.11 -4.49 -23.36
CA LEU A 87 1.94 -3.78 -22.39
C LEU A 87 1.27 -2.48 -21.92
N MET A 88 0.67 -1.72 -22.82
CA MET A 88 -0.07 -0.51 -22.48
C MET A 88 -1.27 -0.83 -21.58
N PHE A 89 -2.04 -1.87 -21.89
CA PHE A 89 -3.12 -2.33 -21.01
C PHE A 89 -2.62 -2.77 -19.64
N PHE A 90 -1.51 -3.54 -19.59
CA PHE A 90 -0.90 -3.94 -18.33
C PHE A 90 -0.51 -2.72 -17.49
N THR A 91 0.20 -1.76 -18.06
CA THR A 91 0.71 -0.57 -17.31
C THR A 91 -0.43 0.34 -16.85
N SER A 92 -1.44 0.57 -17.67
CA SER A 92 -2.55 1.48 -17.32
C SER A 92 -3.60 0.84 -16.40
N VAL A 93 -3.93 -0.44 -16.60
CA VAL A 93 -5.07 -1.08 -15.93
C VAL A 93 -4.63 -2.00 -14.80
N ILE A 94 -3.63 -2.86 -15.01
CA ILE A 94 -3.20 -3.85 -14.00
C ILE A 94 -2.21 -3.24 -13.03
N MET A 95 -1.17 -2.57 -13.54
CA MET A 95 -0.14 -1.94 -12.72
C MET A 95 -0.73 -0.88 -11.78
N SER A 96 -1.72 -0.11 -12.23
CA SER A 96 -2.41 0.87 -11.40
C SER A 96 -3.01 0.28 -10.12
N VAL A 97 -3.56 -0.93 -10.19
CA VAL A 97 -4.07 -1.65 -9.01
C VAL A 97 -2.96 -2.17 -8.11
N LEU A 98 -1.93 -2.75 -8.71
CA LEU A 98 -0.81 -3.32 -7.98
C LEU A 98 -0.01 -2.25 -7.24
N GLN A 99 0.02 -1.03 -7.77
CA GLN A 99 0.77 0.09 -7.21
C GLN A 99 -0.05 1.05 -6.37
N TYR A 100 -1.38 0.91 -6.36
CA TYR A 100 -2.21 1.79 -5.55
C TYR A 100 -1.81 1.72 -4.07
N CYS A 101 -1.37 2.86 -3.52
CA CYS A 101 -0.85 2.98 -2.15
C CYS A 101 0.24 1.96 -1.77
N SER A 102 0.96 1.39 -2.75
CA SER A 102 1.97 0.34 -2.48
C SER A 102 3.10 0.80 -1.58
N THR A 103 3.41 2.10 -1.56
CA THR A 103 4.39 2.70 -0.66
C THR A 103 4.08 2.47 0.82
N THR A 104 2.79 2.28 1.16
CA THR A 104 2.34 2.04 2.53
C THR A 104 2.47 0.58 2.95
N TRP A 105 2.17 -0.36 2.08
CA TRP A 105 2.00 -1.76 2.45
C TRP A 105 3.04 -2.72 1.84
N TYR A 106 3.57 -2.46 0.63
CA TYR A 106 4.44 -3.43 -0.06
C TYR A 106 5.74 -3.74 0.68
N GLY A 107 6.38 -2.74 1.28
CA GLY A 107 7.59 -2.92 2.08
C GLY A 107 7.38 -3.84 3.28
N CYS A 108 6.19 -3.76 3.89
CA CYS A 108 5.83 -4.50 5.10
C CYS A 108 5.38 -5.94 4.86
N LEU A 109 5.20 -6.37 3.60
CA LEU A 109 4.70 -7.70 3.26
C LEU A 109 5.65 -8.82 3.72
N SER A 110 5.07 -9.92 4.17
CA SER A 110 5.79 -11.19 4.35
C SER A 110 6.24 -11.76 3.00
N ALA A 111 7.21 -12.67 3.02
CA ALA A 111 7.68 -13.36 1.81
C ALA A 111 6.54 -14.10 1.08
N ALA A 112 5.63 -14.72 1.83
CA ALA A 112 4.47 -15.43 1.26
C ALA A 112 3.53 -14.47 0.52
N LEU A 113 3.21 -13.28 1.09
CA LEU A 113 2.36 -12.29 0.44
C LEU A 113 3.03 -11.67 -0.78
N LYS A 114 4.35 -11.42 -0.72
CA LYS A 114 5.11 -10.99 -1.90
C LYS A 114 5.08 -12.03 -3.01
N SER A 115 5.21 -13.32 -2.67
CA SER A 115 5.11 -14.42 -3.63
C SER A 115 3.76 -14.45 -4.34
N GLN A 116 2.65 -14.19 -3.63
CA GLN A 116 1.32 -14.12 -4.24
C GLN A 116 1.22 -13.00 -5.29
N LEU A 117 1.79 -11.82 -5.02
CA LEU A 117 1.85 -10.73 -6.00
C LEU A 117 2.73 -11.08 -7.20
N LEU A 118 3.90 -11.69 -6.95
CA LEU A 118 4.82 -12.13 -8.00
C LEU A 118 4.18 -13.16 -8.92
N GLN A 119 3.33 -14.05 -8.40
CA GLN A 119 2.57 -15.00 -9.22
C GLN A 119 1.65 -14.27 -10.21
N GLN A 120 0.96 -13.19 -9.79
CA GLN A 120 0.13 -12.40 -10.71
C GLN A 120 0.98 -11.72 -11.79
N LEU A 121 2.13 -11.15 -11.42
CA LEU A 121 3.07 -10.56 -12.38
C LEU A 121 3.64 -11.59 -13.35
N ASN A 122 3.94 -12.81 -12.89
CA ASN A 122 4.42 -13.90 -13.74
C ASN A 122 3.36 -14.31 -14.78
N ILE A 123 2.08 -14.37 -14.38
CA ILE A 123 0.98 -14.65 -15.31
C ILE A 123 0.90 -13.54 -16.37
N CYS A 124 0.95 -12.26 -15.96
CA CYS A 124 0.95 -11.13 -16.88
C CYS A 124 2.16 -11.17 -17.82
N SER A 125 3.36 -11.50 -17.30
CA SER A 125 4.60 -11.60 -18.08
C SER A 125 4.48 -12.63 -19.20
N LYS A 126 3.87 -13.80 -18.92
CA LYS A 126 3.62 -14.85 -19.93
C LYS A 126 2.64 -14.37 -21.00
N ILE A 127 1.61 -13.62 -20.64
CA ILE A 127 0.61 -13.09 -21.59
C ILE A 127 1.22 -12.00 -22.48
N VAL A 128 1.95 -11.05 -21.88
CA VAL A 128 2.58 -9.93 -22.60
C VAL A 128 3.81 -10.38 -23.41
N GLY A 129 4.47 -11.47 -23.00
CA GLY A 129 5.67 -11.98 -23.64
C GLY A 129 6.95 -11.24 -23.25
N GLN A 130 6.99 -10.65 -22.04
CA GLN A 130 8.19 -10.02 -21.47
C GLN A 130 8.17 -10.03 -19.94
N PRO A 131 9.34 -10.00 -19.25
CA PRO A 131 9.40 -9.93 -17.80
C PRO A 131 8.90 -8.58 -17.29
N LEU A 132 7.90 -8.62 -16.39
CA LEU A 132 7.26 -7.41 -15.84
C LEU A 132 7.66 -7.13 -14.38
N GLN A 133 8.36 -8.05 -13.73
CA GLN A 133 8.77 -7.90 -12.31
C GLN A 133 9.69 -6.71 -12.11
N ARG A 134 10.69 -6.55 -13.00
CA ARG A 134 11.62 -5.40 -12.94
C ARG A 134 10.87 -4.08 -13.14
N LEU A 135 9.93 -4.02 -14.07
CA LEU A 135 9.09 -2.84 -14.29
C LEU A 135 8.32 -2.49 -13.03
N TYR A 136 7.71 -3.49 -12.36
CA TYR A 136 6.97 -3.30 -11.11
C TYR A 136 7.86 -2.76 -9.99
N THR A 137 9.02 -3.39 -9.74
CA THR A 137 9.94 -2.98 -8.66
C THR A 137 10.53 -1.60 -8.91
N THR A 138 10.94 -1.29 -10.14
CA THR A 138 11.46 0.04 -10.50
C THR A 138 10.39 1.12 -10.29
N THR A 139 9.14 0.87 -10.72
CA THR A 139 8.06 1.84 -10.53
C THR A 139 7.73 2.03 -9.04
N TYR A 140 7.78 0.95 -8.24
CA TYR A 140 7.63 1.03 -6.79
C TYR A 140 8.73 1.87 -6.14
N ASP A 141 10.00 1.61 -6.47
CA ASP A 141 11.14 2.36 -5.92
C ASP A 141 11.09 3.84 -6.31
N ASN A 142 10.73 4.16 -7.56
CA ASN A 142 10.52 5.53 -8.01
C ASN A 142 9.37 6.22 -7.25
N SER A 143 8.31 5.48 -6.91
CA SER A 143 7.19 6.02 -6.14
C SER A 143 7.59 6.35 -4.71
N ILE A 144 8.41 5.51 -4.07
CA ILE A 144 8.99 5.78 -2.74
C ILE A 144 9.86 7.04 -2.78
N LEU A 145 10.79 7.13 -3.73
CA LEU A 145 11.69 8.26 -3.86
C LEU A 145 10.95 9.56 -4.14
N ARG A 146 9.97 9.54 -5.05
CA ARG A 146 9.15 10.72 -5.36
C ARG A 146 8.39 11.21 -4.12
N LEU A 147 7.76 10.29 -3.37
CA LEU A 147 7.05 10.65 -2.15
C LEU A 147 8.00 11.18 -1.07
N ALA A 148 9.15 10.53 -0.87
CA ALA A 148 10.16 10.96 0.09
C ALA A 148 10.71 12.36 -0.22
N ARG A 149 11.01 12.67 -1.49
CA ARG A 149 11.43 14.01 -1.92
C ARG A 149 10.35 15.05 -1.67
N ASN A 150 9.08 14.74 -1.94
CA ASN A 150 7.97 15.65 -1.63
C ASN A 150 7.86 15.92 -0.12
N ILE A 151 8.07 14.91 0.73
CA ILE A 151 8.04 15.06 2.17
C ILE A 151 9.22 15.92 2.65
N THR A 152 10.41 15.67 2.15
CA THR A 152 11.62 16.39 2.58
C THR A 152 11.66 17.83 2.09
N SER A 153 11.02 18.14 0.97
CA SER A 153 10.91 19.51 0.44
C SER A 153 9.77 20.33 1.06
N ASN A 154 8.82 19.69 1.75
CA ASN A 154 7.67 20.36 2.34
C ASN A 154 7.72 20.33 3.87
N SER A 155 8.14 21.42 4.49
CA SER A 155 8.24 21.55 5.95
C SER A 155 6.91 21.41 6.69
N SER A 156 5.78 21.67 6.03
CA SER A 156 4.44 21.52 6.59
C SER A 156 3.93 20.08 6.56
N HIS A 157 4.66 19.15 5.90
CA HIS A 157 4.24 17.76 5.82
C HIS A 157 4.43 17.04 7.16
N VAL A 158 3.42 16.28 7.62
CA VAL A 158 3.41 15.58 8.92
C VAL A 158 4.67 14.74 9.15
N LEU A 159 5.15 14.05 8.11
CA LEU A 159 6.34 13.20 8.20
C LEU A 159 7.66 13.95 7.96
N HIS A 160 7.66 15.27 7.72
CA HIS A 160 8.90 16.01 7.46
C HIS A 160 9.90 15.87 8.60
N ARG A 161 9.42 15.89 9.85
CA ARG A 161 10.27 15.80 11.06
C ARG A 161 10.99 14.46 11.22
N GLU A 162 10.54 13.42 10.52
CA GLU A 162 11.18 12.08 10.54
C GLU A 162 12.46 12.03 9.70
N TYR A 163 12.67 13.01 8.81
CA TYR A 163 13.83 13.11 7.93
C TYR A 163 14.81 14.17 8.44
N ARG A 164 15.69 13.77 9.34
CA ARG A 164 16.70 14.67 9.90
C ARG A 164 18.02 14.52 9.14
N LEU A 165 18.54 15.62 8.60
CA LEU A 165 19.88 15.64 8.02
C LEU A 165 20.94 15.41 9.11
N LEU A 166 21.93 14.61 8.79
CA LEU A 166 23.12 14.46 9.64
C LEU A 166 23.95 15.76 9.62
N PRO A 167 24.83 15.99 10.62
CA PRO A 167 25.67 17.20 10.67
C PRO A 167 26.49 17.45 9.40
N SER A 168 26.82 16.41 8.65
CA SER A 168 27.50 16.52 7.35
C SER A 168 26.66 17.21 6.26
N GLY A 169 25.35 17.40 6.45
CA GLY A 169 24.42 17.94 5.45
C GLY A 169 24.19 17.07 4.22
N ARG A 170 24.81 15.90 4.14
CA ARG A 170 24.81 15.03 2.93
C ARG A 170 23.90 13.83 3.01
N ARG A 171 23.51 13.40 4.20
CA ARG A 171 22.70 12.19 4.41
C ARG A 171 21.65 12.43 5.47
N TYR A 172 20.55 11.70 5.37
CA TYR A 172 19.53 11.66 6.41
C TYR A 172 19.88 10.59 7.45
N GLY A 173 19.63 10.88 8.72
CA GLY A 173 19.70 9.91 9.80
C GLY A 173 18.70 8.77 9.55
N VAL A 174 19.20 7.54 9.57
CA VAL A 174 18.33 6.36 9.44
C VAL A 174 17.67 6.10 10.79
N PRO A 175 16.33 6.04 10.89
CA PRO A 175 15.66 5.76 12.16
C PRO A 175 16.11 4.42 12.74
N GLU A 176 16.45 4.41 14.02
CA GLU A 176 16.73 3.18 14.76
C GLU A 176 15.47 2.34 14.91
N TYR A 177 15.62 1.02 14.90
CA TYR A 177 14.49 0.12 15.02
C TYR A 177 14.82 -1.12 15.87
N ASN A 178 13.92 -1.43 16.79
CA ASN A 178 13.98 -2.64 17.60
C ASN A 178 13.10 -3.78 17.03
N LYS A 179 12.30 -3.49 16.02
CA LYS A 179 11.35 -4.45 15.41
C LYS A 179 11.48 -4.46 13.89
N VAL A 180 11.43 -5.65 13.30
CA VAL A 180 11.51 -5.86 11.84
C VAL A 180 10.45 -5.04 11.06
N ARG A 181 9.28 -4.80 11.67
CA ARG A 181 8.22 -3.99 11.05
C ARG A 181 8.67 -2.55 10.80
N LEU A 182 9.37 -1.92 11.76
CA LEU A 182 9.88 -0.56 11.60
C LEU A 182 10.94 -0.49 10.50
N LYS A 183 11.85 -1.49 10.44
CA LYS A 183 12.81 -1.63 9.34
C LYS A 183 12.18 -1.68 7.96
N ARG A 184 10.97 -2.23 7.86
CA ARG A 184 10.21 -2.36 6.61
C ARG A 184 9.28 -1.18 6.35
N SER A 185 9.16 -0.25 7.30
CA SER A 185 8.29 0.93 7.17
C SER A 185 8.75 1.87 6.05
N PHE A 186 7.82 2.68 5.57
CA PHE A 186 8.08 3.65 4.50
C PHE A 186 9.23 4.59 4.84
N VAL A 187 9.23 5.20 6.04
CA VAL A 187 10.26 6.18 6.45
C VAL A 187 11.65 5.57 6.40
N HIS A 188 11.84 4.39 7.02
CA HIS A 188 13.13 3.71 7.03
C HIS A 188 13.61 3.36 5.62
N GLN A 189 12.73 2.74 4.80
CA GLN A 189 13.05 2.31 3.44
C GLN A 189 13.34 3.50 2.50
N SER A 190 12.61 4.59 2.64
CA SER A 190 12.79 5.79 1.83
C SER A 190 14.05 6.56 2.22
N THR A 191 14.40 6.61 3.52
CA THR A 191 15.66 7.21 4.00
C THR A 191 16.87 6.49 3.41
N LEU A 192 16.86 5.15 3.41
CA LEU A 192 17.96 4.37 2.81
C LEU A 192 18.11 4.69 1.32
N ARG A 193 17.00 4.77 0.56
CA ARG A 193 17.04 5.08 -0.88
C ARG A 193 17.50 6.51 -1.17
N LEU A 194 17.05 7.49 -0.37
CA LEU A 194 17.54 8.86 -0.49
C LEU A 194 19.05 8.93 -0.25
N ASN A 195 19.55 8.23 0.77
CA ASN A 195 20.98 8.21 1.08
C ASN A 195 21.83 7.53 -0.01
N GLN A 196 21.28 6.54 -0.73
CA GLN A 196 21.95 5.93 -1.88
C GLN A 196 22.14 6.93 -3.03
N GLU A 197 21.16 7.82 -3.28
CA GLU A 197 21.30 8.87 -4.30
C GLU A 197 22.41 9.88 -4.01
N PHE A 198 22.66 10.19 -2.73
CA PHE A 198 23.77 11.07 -2.33
C PHE A 198 25.15 10.40 -2.45
N GLY A 199 25.22 9.08 -2.42
CA GLY A 199 26.46 8.32 -2.57
C GLY A 199 26.94 8.17 -4.02
N HIS A 200 26.10 8.49 -4.99
CA HIS A 200 26.40 8.43 -6.44
C HIS A 200 26.62 9.80 -7.08
N ARG A 201 26.71 10.86 -6.29
CA ARG A 201 27.11 12.22 -6.72
C ARG A 201 28.56 12.51 -6.22
#